data_5bbe24ba2e64ae3b79788f5d6ad39b2b
#
_entry.id   5bbe24ba2e64ae3b79788f5d6ad39b2b
#
_cell.length_a   1.000
_cell.length_b   1.000
_cell.length_c   1.000
_cell.angle_alpha   90.00
_cell.angle_beta   90.00
_cell.angle_gamma   90.00
#
_symmetry.space_group_name_H-M   'P 1'
#
loop_
_entity.id
_entity.type
_entity.pdbx_description
1 polymer ?
#
loop_
_entity_poly.entity_id
_entity_poly.type
_entity_poly.pdbx_seq_one_letter_code
_entity_poly.pdbx_strand_id
1 'polypeptide(L)'
;MEIENKKPTILLMHGSGLSHIVWSLHEQFYTSQGFNVLSIDLPGHGNSDGPSLKSIEDISNWVKKLMEKVKVSKISLVGHSQGCLVGIDFASRYPDLIDKLVLVAGSYKMPVNQDLIDLAEAGDEKALLLMMKWGYEGSKAFIGGNPVKKIINSTREIREILAVDLNACNNYKDGKESLEKINCPTLCIFGD
;
A
#
# COMPACT_ATOMS: atom_id res chain seq x y z
N MET A 1 -9.24 9.41 -15.79
CA MET A 1 -8.87 10.68 -15.11
C MET A 1 -7.73 11.30 -15.91
N GLU A 2 -7.88 12.54 -16.36
CA GLU A 2 -6.79 13.26 -17.01
C GLU A 2 -5.93 13.92 -15.93
N ILE A 3 -4.62 13.68 -15.96
CA ILE A 3 -3.65 14.27 -15.05
C ILE A 3 -3.28 15.66 -15.58
N GLU A 4 -3.54 16.68 -14.78
CA GLU A 4 -3.16 18.05 -15.12
C GLU A 4 -1.67 18.27 -14.77
N ASN A 5 -0.82 18.42 -15.76
CA ASN A 5 0.64 18.55 -15.61
C ASN A 5 1.12 19.70 -14.71
N LYS A 6 0.24 20.63 -14.34
CA LYS A 6 0.58 21.78 -13.48
C LYS A 6 0.25 21.56 -12.00
N LYS A 7 -0.50 20.49 -11.67
CA LYS A 7 -0.90 20.19 -10.30
C LYS A 7 0.02 19.16 -9.68
N PRO A 8 0.39 19.30 -8.38
CA PRO A 8 1.15 18.26 -7.69
C PRO A 8 0.31 16.96 -7.63
N THR A 9 1.00 15.84 -7.78
CA THR A 9 0.36 14.51 -7.82
C THR A 9 0.62 13.75 -6.53
N ILE A 10 -0.43 13.24 -5.90
CA ILE A 10 -0.38 12.34 -4.75
C ILE A 10 -0.68 10.93 -5.24
N LEU A 11 0.18 9.98 -4.91
CA LEU A 11 -0.05 8.56 -5.12
C LEU A 11 -0.37 7.89 -3.78
N LEU A 12 -1.54 7.28 -3.67
CA LEU A 12 -2.04 6.58 -2.50
C LEU A 12 -1.93 5.07 -2.72
N MET A 13 -1.13 4.39 -1.88
CA MET A 13 -0.84 2.97 -2.00
C MET A 13 -1.36 2.21 -0.79
N HIS A 14 -2.19 1.22 -1.03
CA HIS A 14 -2.79 0.35 -0.01
C HIS A 14 -1.80 -0.66 0.58
N GLY A 15 -2.22 -1.37 1.63
CA GLY A 15 -1.49 -2.47 2.26
C GLY A 15 -1.88 -3.84 1.71
N SER A 16 -1.26 -4.90 2.26
CA SER A 16 -1.46 -6.29 1.87
C SER A 16 -2.94 -6.68 1.84
N GLY A 17 -3.38 -7.32 0.75
CA GLY A 17 -4.75 -7.80 0.57
C GLY A 17 -5.83 -6.72 0.51
N LEU A 18 -5.47 -5.43 0.39
CA LEU A 18 -6.40 -4.31 0.33
C LEU A 18 -6.55 -3.80 -1.13
N SER A 19 -7.23 -2.68 -1.29
CA SER A 19 -7.43 -2.00 -2.58
C SER A 19 -7.50 -0.48 -2.38
N HIS A 20 -7.60 0.27 -3.48
CA HIS A 20 -7.78 1.73 -3.48
C HIS A 20 -8.94 2.22 -2.58
N ILE A 21 -9.95 1.38 -2.33
CA ILE A 21 -11.13 1.74 -1.54
C ILE A 21 -10.77 2.26 -0.14
N VAL A 22 -9.67 1.79 0.45
CA VAL A 22 -9.21 2.27 1.77
C VAL A 22 -8.87 3.76 1.78
N TRP A 23 -8.62 4.34 0.61
CA TRP A 23 -8.26 5.73 0.42
C TRP A 23 -9.41 6.64 -0.02
N SER A 24 -10.63 6.13 -0.19
CA SER A 24 -11.75 6.86 -0.81
C SER A 24 -12.00 8.25 -0.21
N LEU A 25 -11.94 8.38 1.11
CA LEU A 25 -12.12 9.67 1.79
C LEU A 25 -10.94 10.62 1.57
N HIS A 26 -9.72 10.08 1.54
CA HIS A 26 -8.50 10.85 1.30
C HIS A 26 -8.44 11.33 -0.15
N GLU A 27 -8.84 10.48 -1.09
CA GLU A 27 -8.94 10.84 -2.50
C GLU A 27 -9.88 12.01 -2.72
N GLN A 28 -11.09 11.96 -2.14
CA GLN A 28 -12.06 13.04 -2.21
C GLN A 28 -11.50 14.34 -1.60
N PHE A 29 -10.89 14.25 -0.43
CA PHE A 29 -10.29 15.40 0.24
C PHE A 29 -9.19 16.04 -0.60
N TYR A 30 -8.18 15.29 -1.01
CA TYR A 30 -7.05 15.84 -1.75
C TYR A 30 -7.45 16.36 -3.14
N THR A 31 -8.39 15.70 -3.80
CA THR A 31 -8.95 16.20 -5.07
C THR A 31 -9.64 17.56 -4.87
N SER A 32 -10.40 17.72 -3.78
CA SER A 32 -11.05 19.02 -3.45
C SER A 32 -10.04 20.12 -3.13
N GLN A 33 -8.82 19.76 -2.70
CA GLN A 33 -7.72 20.68 -2.45
C GLN A 33 -6.89 20.99 -3.71
N GLY A 34 -7.29 20.48 -4.86
CA GLY A 34 -6.65 20.79 -6.15
C GLY A 34 -5.44 19.94 -6.50
N PHE A 35 -5.22 18.80 -5.84
CA PHE A 35 -4.20 17.83 -6.21
C PHE A 35 -4.69 16.90 -7.33
N ASN A 36 -3.76 16.40 -8.14
CA ASN A 36 -3.98 15.14 -8.85
C ASN A 36 -3.84 13.99 -7.84
N VAL A 37 -4.78 13.06 -7.83
CA VAL A 37 -4.74 11.92 -6.91
C VAL A 37 -4.78 10.62 -7.70
N LEU A 38 -3.78 9.78 -7.49
CA LEU A 38 -3.68 8.42 -7.99
C LEU A 38 -3.90 7.46 -6.83
N SER A 39 -5.13 7.04 -6.61
CA SER A 39 -5.47 5.98 -5.68
C SER A 39 -5.41 4.66 -6.44
N ILE A 40 -4.33 3.90 -6.25
CA ILE A 40 -4.01 2.75 -7.12
C ILE A 40 -4.43 1.43 -6.50
N ASP A 41 -4.82 0.49 -7.36
CA ASP A 41 -4.82 -0.93 -7.05
C ASP A 41 -3.52 -1.54 -7.56
N LEU A 42 -2.78 -2.23 -6.69
CA LEU A 42 -1.60 -2.99 -7.10
C LEU A 42 -1.99 -4.14 -8.05
N PRO A 43 -1.09 -4.65 -8.88
CA PRO A 43 -1.40 -5.78 -9.76
C PRO A 43 -2.04 -6.94 -9.01
N GLY A 44 -3.13 -7.48 -9.54
CA GLY A 44 -3.93 -8.53 -8.92
C GLY A 44 -4.90 -8.07 -7.84
N HIS A 45 -4.94 -6.79 -7.48
CA HIS A 45 -5.81 -6.23 -6.45
C HIS A 45 -6.94 -5.40 -7.06
N GLY A 46 -8.09 -5.39 -6.38
CA GLY A 46 -9.22 -4.53 -6.74
C GLY A 46 -9.60 -4.62 -8.21
N ASN A 47 -9.44 -3.52 -8.95
CA ASN A 47 -9.75 -3.43 -10.38
C ASN A 47 -8.51 -3.59 -11.29
N SER A 48 -7.33 -3.85 -10.72
CA SER A 48 -6.10 -4.05 -11.50
C SER A 48 -5.94 -5.49 -11.94
N ASP A 49 -5.66 -5.68 -13.23
CA ASP A 49 -5.31 -7.00 -13.76
C ASP A 49 -4.08 -7.57 -13.04
N GLY A 50 -4.05 -8.90 -12.89
CA GLY A 50 -2.99 -9.59 -12.18
C GLY A 50 -2.09 -10.40 -13.08
N PRO A 51 -1.14 -11.13 -12.53
CA PRO A 51 -1.04 -11.59 -11.13
C PRO A 51 -0.42 -10.59 -10.17
N SER A 52 -0.60 -10.85 -8.84
CA SER A 52 0.10 -10.10 -7.78
C SER A 52 1.61 -10.24 -7.90
N LEU A 53 2.32 -9.17 -7.60
CA LEU A 53 3.78 -9.14 -7.66
C LEU A 53 4.38 -9.74 -6.39
N LYS A 54 5.47 -10.50 -6.54
CA LYS A 54 6.04 -11.36 -5.50
C LYS A 54 7.11 -10.69 -4.64
N SER A 55 7.53 -9.48 -4.99
CA SER A 55 8.55 -8.74 -4.23
C SER A 55 8.22 -7.25 -4.15
N ILE A 56 8.71 -6.60 -3.11
CA ILE A 56 8.59 -5.15 -2.91
C ILE A 56 9.27 -4.39 -4.06
N GLU A 57 10.40 -4.89 -4.52
CA GLU A 57 11.19 -4.33 -5.62
C GLU A 57 10.42 -4.38 -6.96
N ASP A 58 9.68 -5.45 -7.22
CA ASP A 58 8.86 -5.56 -8.42
C ASP A 58 7.66 -4.61 -8.37
N ILE A 59 7.05 -4.45 -7.19
CA ILE A 59 5.98 -3.47 -6.98
C ILE A 59 6.52 -2.05 -7.22
N SER A 60 7.68 -1.74 -6.69
CA SER A 60 8.37 -0.46 -6.88
C SER A 60 8.66 -0.19 -8.37
N ASN A 61 9.16 -1.19 -9.10
CA ASN A 61 9.37 -1.12 -10.55
C ASN A 61 8.07 -0.89 -11.32
N TRP A 62 6.98 -1.53 -10.88
CA TRP A 62 5.66 -1.37 -11.50
C TRP A 62 5.12 0.06 -11.28
N VAL A 63 5.30 0.63 -10.08
CA VAL A 63 4.93 2.04 -9.80
C VAL A 63 5.66 2.99 -10.73
N LYS A 64 6.97 2.78 -10.95
CA LYS A 64 7.73 3.58 -11.91
C LYS A 64 7.14 3.51 -13.33
N LYS A 65 6.84 2.30 -13.80
CA LYS A 65 6.21 2.11 -15.12
C LYS A 65 4.82 2.75 -15.21
N LEU A 66 4.05 2.70 -14.12
CA LEU A 66 2.76 3.38 -14.04
C LEU A 66 2.93 4.90 -14.22
N MET A 67 3.87 5.52 -13.50
CA MET A 67 4.16 6.96 -13.63
C MET A 67 4.53 7.34 -15.06
N GLU A 68 5.37 6.54 -15.70
CA GLU A 68 5.75 6.74 -17.12
C GLU A 68 4.52 6.69 -18.04
N LYS A 69 3.64 5.69 -17.83
CA LYS A 69 2.42 5.50 -18.62
C LYS A 69 1.44 6.65 -18.46
N VAL A 70 1.27 7.15 -17.23
CA VAL A 70 0.36 8.28 -16.93
C VAL A 70 1.03 9.64 -17.10
N LYS A 71 2.30 9.68 -17.53
CA LYS A 71 3.10 10.88 -17.77
C LYS A 71 3.23 11.80 -16.56
N VAL A 72 3.42 11.21 -15.39
CA VAL A 72 3.70 11.92 -14.14
C VAL A 72 5.19 11.86 -13.86
N SER A 73 5.82 13.02 -13.77
CA SER A 73 7.28 13.13 -13.58
C SER A 73 7.69 13.02 -12.11
N LYS A 74 6.81 13.40 -11.17
CA LYS A 74 7.12 13.41 -9.74
C LYS A 74 5.87 13.25 -8.89
N ILE A 75 5.95 12.50 -7.79
CA ILE A 75 4.83 12.22 -6.87
C ILE A 75 5.17 12.52 -5.42
N SER A 76 4.13 12.86 -4.64
CA SER A 76 4.12 12.63 -3.20
C SER A 76 3.48 11.27 -2.95
N LEU A 77 4.24 10.32 -2.39
CA LEU A 77 3.77 8.95 -2.16
C LEU A 77 3.29 8.79 -0.73
N VAL A 78 2.09 8.26 -0.57
CA VAL A 78 1.52 7.85 0.73
C VAL A 78 1.36 6.35 0.72
N GLY A 79 2.13 5.64 1.53
CA GLY A 79 2.07 4.19 1.65
C GLY A 79 1.49 3.76 3.00
N HIS A 80 0.57 2.79 2.98
CA HIS A 80 0.02 2.15 4.18
C HIS A 80 0.54 0.71 4.31
N SER A 81 1.03 0.32 5.48
CA SER A 81 1.47 -1.06 5.75
C SER A 81 2.50 -1.54 4.70
N GLN A 82 2.22 -2.57 3.89
CA GLN A 82 3.07 -3.00 2.76
C GLN A 82 3.48 -1.83 1.85
N GLY A 83 2.57 -0.88 1.62
CA GLY A 83 2.86 0.32 0.85
C GLY A 83 3.98 1.18 1.44
N CYS A 84 4.28 1.05 2.75
CA CYS A 84 5.45 1.69 3.35
C CYS A 84 6.76 1.08 2.85
N LEU A 85 6.84 -0.25 2.77
CA LEU A 85 8.03 -0.94 2.24
C LEU A 85 8.27 -0.53 0.78
N VAL A 86 7.20 -0.52 -0.02
CA VAL A 86 7.29 -0.07 -1.42
C VAL A 86 7.69 1.40 -1.51
N GLY A 87 7.14 2.26 -0.66
CA GLY A 87 7.50 3.69 -0.62
C GLY A 87 8.97 3.92 -0.24
N ILE A 88 9.50 3.16 0.71
CA ILE A 88 10.90 3.19 1.12
C ILE A 88 11.80 2.72 -0.04
N ASP A 89 11.49 1.57 -0.64
CA ASP A 89 12.25 1.04 -1.78
C ASP A 89 12.21 2.02 -2.98
N PHE A 90 11.02 2.52 -3.30
CA PHE A 90 10.83 3.47 -4.41
C PHE A 90 11.62 4.76 -4.21
N ALA A 91 11.54 5.36 -3.03
CA ALA A 91 12.24 6.61 -2.72
C ALA A 91 13.77 6.44 -2.75
N SER A 92 14.27 5.28 -2.32
CA SER A 92 15.68 4.92 -2.37
C SER A 92 16.19 4.76 -3.79
N ARG A 93 15.43 4.05 -4.64
CA ARG A 93 15.86 3.67 -6.00
C ARG A 93 15.55 4.73 -7.06
N TYR A 94 14.54 5.56 -6.82
CA TYR A 94 14.06 6.56 -7.77
C TYR A 94 13.92 7.94 -7.13
N PRO A 95 14.99 8.52 -6.54
CA PRO A 95 14.91 9.77 -5.77
C PRO A 95 14.41 10.96 -6.59
N ASP A 96 14.65 10.97 -7.89
CA ASP A 96 14.21 12.05 -8.78
C ASP A 96 12.70 12.03 -9.07
N LEU A 97 12.03 10.88 -8.84
CA LEU A 97 10.61 10.69 -9.10
C LEU A 97 9.73 10.97 -7.89
N ILE A 98 10.32 11.20 -6.70
CA ILE A 98 9.58 11.43 -5.46
C ILE A 98 9.82 12.82 -4.90
N ASP A 99 8.73 13.51 -4.54
CA ASP A 99 8.75 14.83 -3.90
C ASP A 99 8.67 14.72 -2.37
N LYS A 100 7.75 13.90 -1.88
CA LYS A 100 7.52 13.64 -0.45
C LYS A 100 7.11 12.21 -0.22
N LEU A 101 7.44 11.68 0.95
CA LEU A 101 7.07 10.33 1.38
C LEU A 101 6.25 10.40 2.67
N VAL A 102 5.12 9.68 2.71
CA VAL A 102 4.32 9.50 3.93
C VAL A 102 4.17 8.01 4.18
N LEU A 103 4.59 7.57 5.36
CA LEU A 103 4.57 6.18 5.80
C LEU A 103 3.52 6.01 6.91
N VAL A 104 2.46 5.25 6.64
CA VAL A 104 1.33 5.08 7.55
C VAL A 104 1.29 3.63 8.05
N ALA A 105 1.40 3.45 9.36
CA ALA A 105 1.29 2.14 10.05
C ALA A 105 2.20 1.06 9.43
N GLY A 106 3.47 1.39 9.19
CA GLY A 106 4.46 0.48 8.62
C GLY A 106 5.85 0.66 9.20
N SER A 107 6.79 -0.15 8.74
CA SER A 107 8.19 -0.13 9.16
C SER A 107 9.08 -0.43 7.95
N TYR A 108 10.39 -0.20 8.10
CA TYR A 108 11.39 -0.60 7.11
C TYR A 108 11.63 -2.12 7.04
N LYS A 109 11.12 -2.84 8.03
CA LYS A 109 11.16 -4.31 8.13
C LYS A 109 9.83 -4.79 8.70
N MET A 110 9.18 -5.69 8.00
CA MET A 110 7.87 -6.22 8.40
C MET A 110 7.92 -7.76 8.40
N PRO A 111 8.53 -8.36 9.46
CA PRO A 111 8.51 -9.81 9.59
C PRO A 111 7.07 -10.28 9.82
N VAL A 112 6.66 -11.29 9.07
CA VAL A 112 5.34 -11.89 9.18
C VAL A 112 5.44 -13.23 9.91
N ASN A 113 4.52 -13.47 10.84
CA ASN A 113 4.41 -14.74 11.54
C ASN A 113 4.14 -15.87 10.52
N GLN A 114 4.88 -16.97 10.61
CA GLN A 114 4.77 -18.09 9.69
C GLN A 114 3.35 -18.69 9.71
N ASP A 115 2.73 -18.82 10.87
CA ASP A 115 1.34 -19.34 10.98
C ASP A 115 0.36 -18.48 10.16
N LEU A 116 0.57 -17.16 10.09
CA LEU A 116 -0.26 -16.28 9.28
C LEU A 116 -0.03 -16.52 7.78
N ILE A 117 1.22 -16.72 7.38
CA ILE A 117 1.56 -17.04 5.98
C ILE A 117 0.92 -18.37 5.59
N ASP A 118 1.06 -19.40 6.44
CA ASP A 118 0.53 -20.76 6.18
C ASP A 118 -1.02 -20.73 6.05
N LEU A 119 -1.69 -19.98 6.92
CA LEU A 119 -3.15 -19.77 6.84
C LEU A 119 -3.54 -19.06 5.54
N ALA A 120 -2.78 -18.04 5.15
CA ALA A 120 -3.06 -17.31 3.92
C ALA A 120 -2.82 -18.18 2.68
N GLU A 121 -1.77 -19.00 2.64
CA GLU A 121 -1.47 -19.95 1.57
C GLU A 121 -2.52 -21.04 1.47
N ALA A 122 -3.07 -21.49 2.60
CA ALA A 122 -4.20 -22.42 2.64
C ALA A 122 -5.54 -21.77 2.23
N GLY A 123 -5.60 -20.46 2.01
CA GLY A 123 -6.83 -19.72 1.74
C GLY A 123 -7.80 -19.71 2.93
N ASP A 124 -7.31 -19.91 4.17
CA ASP A 124 -8.13 -19.93 5.38
C ASP A 124 -8.55 -18.50 5.77
N GLU A 125 -9.84 -18.30 5.99
CA GLU A 125 -10.40 -17.01 6.42
C GLU A 125 -9.81 -16.50 7.74
N LYS A 126 -9.25 -17.38 8.57
CA LYS A 126 -8.59 -17.00 9.80
C LYS A 126 -7.41 -16.05 9.58
N ALA A 127 -6.72 -16.15 8.43
CA ALA A 127 -5.65 -15.21 8.10
C ALA A 127 -6.14 -13.75 8.09
N LEU A 128 -7.27 -13.51 7.44
CA LEU A 128 -7.90 -12.19 7.38
C LEU A 128 -8.39 -11.72 8.76
N LEU A 129 -8.99 -12.64 9.53
CA LEU A 129 -9.48 -12.33 10.88
C LEU A 129 -8.33 -11.95 11.83
N LEU A 130 -7.19 -12.63 11.73
CA LEU A 130 -5.99 -12.30 12.51
C LEU A 130 -5.42 -10.95 12.13
N MET A 131 -5.29 -10.65 10.85
CA MET A 131 -4.85 -9.34 10.39
C MET A 131 -5.77 -8.22 10.87
N MET A 132 -7.08 -8.44 10.82
CA MET A 132 -8.06 -7.48 11.33
C MET A 132 -7.92 -7.26 12.84
N LYS A 133 -7.74 -8.34 13.58
CA LYS A 133 -7.57 -8.26 15.03
C LYS A 133 -6.34 -7.43 15.39
N TRP A 134 -5.21 -7.66 14.74
CA TRP A 134 -3.97 -6.93 15.04
C TRP A 134 -3.97 -5.49 14.54
N GLY A 135 -4.57 -5.23 13.37
CA GLY A 135 -4.60 -3.88 12.80
C GLY A 135 -5.66 -2.95 13.41
N TYR A 136 -6.67 -3.50 14.10
CA TYR A 136 -7.83 -2.74 14.58
C TYR A 136 -8.20 -3.10 16.03
N GLU A 137 -7.26 -3.57 16.83
CA GLU A 137 -7.48 -3.88 18.24
C GLU A 137 -7.85 -2.61 19.01
N GLY A 138 -9.08 -2.55 19.52
CA GLY A 138 -9.59 -1.38 20.23
C GLY A 138 -10.69 -0.59 19.53
N SER A 139 -10.93 -0.78 18.26
CA SER A 139 -12.04 -0.12 17.54
C SER A 139 -13.40 -0.74 17.90
N LYS A 140 -13.86 -0.52 19.13
CA LYS A 140 -15.17 -1.01 19.60
C LYS A 140 -16.38 -0.27 19.03
N ALA A 141 -16.19 0.79 18.26
CA ALA A 141 -17.27 1.66 17.84
C ALA A 141 -17.14 2.14 16.41
N PHE A 142 -17.45 1.27 15.44
CA PHE A 142 -17.88 1.76 14.14
C PHE A 142 -19.41 1.80 14.08
N ILE A 143 -19.99 2.98 14.16
CA ILE A 143 -21.42 3.19 13.86
C ILE A 143 -21.60 2.81 12.38
N GLY A 144 -22.42 1.76 12.11
CA GLY A 144 -22.65 1.27 10.73
C GLY A 144 -21.82 0.04 10.33
N GLY A 145 -21.08 -0.57 11.26
CA GLY A 145 -20.29 -1.78 11.03
C GLY A 145 -18.83 -1.47 10.64
N ASN A 146 -17.96 -2.45 10.86
CA ASN A 146 -16.54 -2.32 10.55
C ASN A 146 -16.35 -2.21 9.01
N PRO A 147 -15.84 -1.07 8.49
CA PRO A 147 -15.66 -0.88 7.05
C PRO A 147 -14.68 -1.91 6.45
N VAL A 148 -13.71 -2.38 7.22
CA VAL A 148 -12.77 -3.41 6.80
C VAL A 148 -13.47 -4.77 6.61
N LYS A 149 -14.45 -5.11 7.46
CA LYS A 149 -15.29 -6.31 7.22
C LYS A 149 -16.05 -6.23 5.91
N LYS A 150 -16.54 -5.05 5.53
CA LYS A 150 -17.22 -4.86 4.24
C LYS A 150 -16.25 -5.05 3.07
N ILE A 151 -15.04 -4.53 3.19
CA ILE A 151 -13.98 -4.68 2.17
C ILE A 151 -13.60 -6.15 2.03
N ILE A 152 -13.37 -6.85 3.14
CA ILE A 152 -12.97 -8.27 3.16
C ILE A 152 -14.08 -9.18 2.63
N ASN A 153 -15.33 -8.92 2.99
CA ASN A 153 -16.46 -9.73 2.52
C ASN A 153 -16.80 -9.50 1.04
N SER A 154 -16.29 -8.42 0.42
CA SER A 154 -16.58 -8.11 -0.98
C SER A 154 -15.64 -8.81 -1.97
N THR A 155 -14.55 -9.45 -1.52
CA THR A 155 -13.54 -9.98 -2.44
C THR A 155 -13.12 -11.40 -2.08
N ARG A 156 -13.61 -12.36 -2.90
CA ARG A 156 -13.15 -13.76 -2.88
C ARG A 156 -11.65 -13.87 -3.26
N GLU A 157 -11.17 -12.91 -4.01
CA GLU A 157 -9.81 -12.80 -4.56
C GLU A 157 -8.73 -12.46 -3.51
N ILE A 158 -9.12 -11.81 -2.38
CA ILE A 158 -8.17 -11.44 -1.31
C ILE A 158 -7.37 -12.64 -0.79
N ARG A 159 -7.97 -13.83 -0.78
CA ARG A 159 -7.33 -15.04 -0.24
C ARG A 159 -6.09 -15.45 -1.04
N GLU A 160 -6.16 -15.35 -2.36
CA GLU A 160 -5.06 -15.74 -3.25
C GLU A 160 -3.92 -14.72 -3.24
N ILE A 161 -4.25 -13.42 -3.14
CA ILE A 161 -3.26 -12.34 -3.17
C ILE A 161 -2.60 -12.11 -1.82
N LEU A 162 -3.31 -12.37 -0.70
CA LEU A 162 -2.80 -12.10 0.64
C LEU A 162 -1.50 -12.86 0.94
N ALA A 163 -1.42 -14.14 0.58
CA ALA A 163 -0.22 -14.94 0.79
C ALA A 163 0.98 -14.37 0.01
N VAL A 164 0.76 -13.92 -1.22
CA VAL A 164 1.81 -13.30 -2.05
C VAL A 164 2.32 -12.02 -1.39
N ASP A 165 1.43 -11.16 -0.92
CA ASP A 165 1.77 -9.90 -0.27
C ASP A 165 2.53 -10.09 1.03
N LEU A 166 2.05 -11.01 1.89
CA LEU A 166 2.70 -11.32 3.16
C LEU A 166 4.12 -11.87 2.95
N ASN A 167 4.28 -12.75 1.96
CA ASN A 167 5.59 -13.27 1.58
C ASN A 167 6.50 -12.14 1.03
N ALA A 168 5.98 -11.23 0.20
CA ALA A 168 6.74 -10.09 -0.29
C ALA A 168 7.23 -9.19 0.86
N CYS A 169 6.37 -8.89 1.83
CA CYS A 169 6.77 -8.14 3.03
C CYS A 169 7.82 -8.86 3.86
N ASN A 170 7.62 -10.16 4.12
CA ASN A 170 8.52 -10.98 4.95
C ASN A 170 9.91 -11.15 4.32
N ASN A 171 9.97 -11.21 3.00
CA ASN A 171 11.21 -11.44 2.25
C ASN A 171 12.00 -10.17 1.94
N TYR A 172 11.42 -8.97 2.10
CA TYR A 172 12.14 -7.73 1.86
C TYR A 172 13.23 -7.50 2.90
N LYS A 173 14.49 -7.39 2.46
CA LYS A 173 15.67 -7.30 3.33
C LYS A 173 16.37 -5.93 3.30
N ASP A 174 16.19 -5.17 2.23
CA ASP A 174 16.96 -3.96 1.95
C ASP A 174 16.43 -2.70 2.64
N GLY A 175 15.38 -2.84 3.48
CA GLY A 175 14.68 -1.69 4.05
C GLY A 175 15.54 -0.73 4.86
N LYS A 176 16.52 -1.24 5.64
CA LYS A 176 17.44 -0.38 6.40
C LYS A 176 18.35 0.43 5.47
N GLU A 177 18.96 -0.23 4.51
CA GLU A 177 19.84 0.40 3.53
C GLU A 177 19.08 1.39 2.65
N SER A 178 17.84 1.04 2.30
CA SER A 178 16.94 1.92 1.54
C SER A 178 16.58 3.19 2.32
N LEU A 179 16.30 3.09 3.62
CA LEU A 179 16.03 4.26 4.47
C LEU A 179 17.19 5.25 4.48
N GLU A 180 18.43 4.77 4.55
CA GLU A 180 19.64 5.60 4.58
C GLU A 180 19.84 6.40 3.27
N LYS A 181 19.21 5.96 2.17
CA LYS A 181 19.29 6.61 0.84
C LYS A 181 18.16 7.59 0.56
N ILE A 182 17.15 7.69 1.44
CA ILE A 182 16.01 8.59 1.23
C ILE A 182 16.43 10.03 1.43
N ASN A 183 16.24 10.87 0.42
CA ASN A 183 16.60 12.28 0.42
C ASN A 183 15.40 13.24 0.35
N CYS A 184 14.16 12.74 0.34
CA CYS A 184 12.97 13.59 0.33
C CYS A 184 12.40 13.79 1.74
N PRO A 185 11.62 14.87 1.97
CA PRO A 185 10.86 15.03 3.21
C PRO A 185 9.97 13.83 3.47
N THR A 186 10.10 13.25 4.67
CA THR A 186 9.38 12.03 5.04
C THR A 186 8.59 12.24 6.33
N LEU A 187 7.30 11.89 6.30
CA LEU A 187 6.41 11.85 7.46
C LEU A 187 6.07 10.41 7.81
N CYS A 188 6.23 10.06 9.09
CA CYS A 188 5.80 8.76 9.62
C CYS A 188 4.59 8.94 10.53
N ILE A 189 3.56 8.14 10.33
CA ILE A 189 2.31 8.13 11.12
C ILE A 189 2.15 6.71 11.68
N PHE A 190 2.17 6.60 13.01
CA PHE A 190 2.01 5.35 13.72
C PHE A 190 0.76 5.40 14.61
N GLY A 191 0.20 4.22 14.92
CA GLY A 191 -0.78 4.07 16.00
C GLY A 191 -0.08 4.04 17.36
N ASP A 192 -0.85 4.23 18.42
CA ASP A 192 -0.42 4.13 19.82
C ASP A 192 -0.22 2.66 20.22
#